data_e6ac543d93087234a4977cae5f616a0d
#
_entry.id   e6ac543d93087234a4977cae5f616a0d
#
_cell.length_a   1.000
_cell.length_b   1.000
_cell.length_c   1.000
_cell.angle_alpha   90.00
_cell.angle_beta   90.00
_cell.angle_gamma   90.00
#
_symmetry.space_group_name_H-M   'P 1'
#
loop_
_entity.id
_entity.type
_entity.pdbx_description
1 polymer ?
#
loop_
_entity_poly.entity_id
_entity_poly.type
_entity_poly.pdbx_seq_one_letter_code
_entity_poly.pdbx_strand_id
1 'polypeptide(L)'
;MQLIRLVISVCALWAGTVAGARAQEIPHPTEYFGFEIGTDGEMARYPSILEYLQLLADRSDRIDYEQRGFTTLGNPYVLATISSPENLARLDRLIEINHLLNDPRGLSEADAMQLAQEGIPFYFLYATIHSTEVGNTQTLINVAHRLATEQSPDITEILDNVVLLVVPSQNPDGQNLVIDHWYATKGTTYDRTYPDLYHHYTGHDDNRDWFMFTQKETRLALDVHREFKPQVTHDMHQMGSTGARIFVPPYQDPHDPNIHPVLLSGQAQIGMAMAASLIAEGK
;
A
#
# COMPACT_ATOMS: atom_id res chain seq x y z
N MET A 1 -77.23 14.40 -29.43
CA MET A 1 -76.91 13.27 -28.52
C MET A 1 -75.43 12.97 -28.70
N GLN A 2 -74.60 13.59 -27.93
CA GLN A 2 -73.13 13.31 -27.90
C GLN A 2 -72.72 12.97 -26.48
N LEU A 3 -72.25 11.74 -26.30
CA LEU A 3 -71.67 11.25 -25.01
C LEU A 3 -70.28 11.80 -24.84
N ILE A 4 -70.10 12.58 -23.78
CA ILE A 4 -68.81 13.02 -23.31
C ILE A 4 -68.26 11.91 -22.37
N ARG A 5 -67.15 11.24 -22.78
CA ARG A 5 -66.42 10.33 -21.93
C ARG A 5 -65.37 11.12 -21.12
N LEU A 6 -65.56 11.13 -19.83
CA LEU A 6 -64.63 11.67 -18.85
C LEU A 6 -63.50 10.65 -18.62
N VAL A 7 -62.26 10.96 -19.02
CA VAL A 7 -61.08 10.16 -18.71
C VAL A 7 -60.46 10.74 -17.43
N ILE A 8 -60.58 10.02 -16.35
CA ILE A 8 -59.89 10.33 -15.09
C ILE A 8 -58.48 9.70 -15.15
N SER A 9 -57.45 10.54 -15.36
CA SER A 9 -56.05 10.14 -15.20
C SER A 9 -55.70 10.08 -13.72
N VAL A 10 -55.49 8.89 -13.20
CA VAL A 10 -54.93 8.67 -11.86
C VAL A 10 -53.41 8.74 -12.00
N CYS A 11 -52.80 9.89 -11.68
CA CYS A 11 -51.37 9.99 -11.46
C CYS A 11 -51.04 9.36 -10.10
N ALA A 12 -50.59 8.12 -10.12
CA ALA A 12 -49.94 7.52 -8.95
C ALA A 12 -48.55 8.16 -8.76
N LEU A 13 -48.43 9.04 -7.78
CA LEU A 13 -47.12 9.51 -7.29
C LEU A 13 -46.41 8.33 -6.64
N TRP A 14 -45.46 7.74 -7.35
CA TRP A 14 -44.45 6.86 -6.77
C TRP A 14 -43.45 7.76 -5.99
N ALA A 15 -43.69 7.95 -4.69
CA ALA A 15 -42.69 8.42 -3.77
C ALA A 15 -41.69 7.29 -3.56
N GLY A 16 -40.72 7.18 -4.46
CA GLY A 16 -39.56 6.32 -4.23
C GLY A 16 -38.80 6.87 -3.03
N THR A 17 -38.94 6.22 -1.90
CA THR A 17 -38.00 6.38 -0.79
C THR A 17 -36.64 5.94 -1.29
N VAL A 18 -35.79 6.90 -1.66
CA VAL A 18 -34.36 6.69 -1.75
C VAL A 18 -33.93 6.37 -0.32
N ALA A 19 -33.93 5.08 0.04
CA ALA A 19 -33.21 4.61 1.22
C ALA A 19 -31.76 4.99 0.95
N GLY A 20 -31.29 6.08 1.57
CA GLY A 20 -29.90 6.40 1.59
C GLY A 20 -29.17 5.15 2.08
N ALA A 21 -28.37 4.54 1.21
CA ALA A 21 -27.46 3.50 1.61
C ALA A 21 -26.61 4.14 2.72
N ARG A 22 -26.86 3.73 3.96
CA ARG A 22 -26.00 4.08 5.09
C ARG A 22 -24.65 3.52 4.69
N ALA A 23 -23.64 4.38 4.51
CA ALA A 23 -22.27 3.93 4.30
C ALA A 23 -21.99 2.92 5.42
N GLN A 24 -21.75 1.67 5.04
CA GLN A 24 -21.54 0.60 6.01
C GLN A 24 -20.24 0.92 6.73
N GLU A 25 -20.30 1.04 8.05
CA GLU A 25 -19.15 1.43 8.87
C GLU A 25 -17.96 0.49 8.62
N ILE A 26 -16.78 1.07 8.43
CA ILE A 26 -15.53 0.30 8.25
C ILE A 26 -15.14 -0.22 9.64
N PRO A 27 -15.08 -1.55 9.86
CA PRO A 27 -14.67 -2.08 11.15
C PRO A 27 -13.21 -1.76 11.43
N HIS A 28 -12.89 -1.44 12.69
CA HIS A 28 -11.49 -1.30 13.10
C HIS A 28 -10.74 -2.62 12.90
N PRO A 29 -9.42 -2.62 12.57
CA PRO A 29 -8.64 -3.86 12.39
C PRO A 29 -8.78 -4.84 13.54
N THR A 30 -8.76 -4.37 14.79
CA THR A 30 -8.95 -5.22 15.97
C THR A 30 -10.29 -5.99 15.96
N GLU A 31 -11.36 -5.34 15.52
CA GLU A 31 -12.67 -5.97 15.39
C GLU A 31 -12.71 -6.98 14.24
N TYR A 32 -12.12 -6.61 13.11
CA TYR A 32 -12.11 -7.46 11.92
C TYR A 32 -11.26 -8.73 12.09
N PHE A 33 -10.05 -8.58 12.64
CA PHE A 33 -9.12 -9.71 12.80
C PHE A 33 -9.31 -10.46 14.13
N GLY A 34 -10.02 -9.89 15.11
CA GLY A 34 -10.27 -10.49 16.42
C GLY A 34 -9.09 -10.34 17.41
N PHE A 35 -8.07 -9.59 17.05
CA PHE A 35 -6.94 -9.24 17.90
C PHE A 35 -6.37 -7.86 17.52
N GLU A 36 -5.72 -7.20 18.44
CA GLU A 36 -5.00 -5.95 18.15
C GLU A 36 -3.77 -6.25 17.30
N ILE A 37 -3.62 -5.54 16.17
CA ILE A 37 -2.46 -5.70 15.29
C ILE A 37 -1.18 -5.35 16.03
N GLY A 38 -0.23 -6.29 16.06
CA GLY A 38 1.01 -6.21 16.82
C GLY A 38 0.99 -6.98 18.14
N THR A 39 -0.13 -7.62 18.50
CA THR A 39 -0.19 -8.51 19.66
C THR A 39 0.78 -9.68 19.53
N ASP A 40 1.53 -9.95 20.58
CA ASP A 40 2.48 -11.05 20.63
C ASP A 40 1.84 -12.39 20.26
N GLY A 41 2.41 -13.05 19.27
CA GLY A 41 1.98 -14.37 18.84
C GLY A 41 0.74 -14.40 17.98
N GLU A 42 0.17 -13.25 17.58
CA GLU A 42 -0.95 -13.18 16.66
C GLU A 42 -0.53 -12.50 15.34
N MET A 43 -0.96 -13.07 14.23
CA MET A 43 -0.67 -12.57 12.88
C MET A 43 -1.87 -12.73 11.97
N ALA A 44 -2.24 -11.66 11.28
CA ALA A 44 -3.23 -11.72 10.21
C ALA A 44 -2.65 -12.50 9.01
N ARG A 45 -3.43 -13.44 8.45
CA ARG A 45 -3.06 -14.21 7.26
C ARG A 45 -3.23 -13.36 6.01
N TYR A 46 -2.39 -13.58 5.02
CA TYR A 46 -2.41 -12.79 3.79
C TYR A 46 -3.79 -12.73 3.10
N PRO A 47 -4.53 -13.84 2.94
CA PRO A 47 -5.88 -13.77 2.36
C PRO A 47 -6.82 -12.82 3.12
N SER A 48 -6.81 -12.87 4.47
CA SER A 48 -7.65 -11.98 5.29
C SER A 48 -7.23 -10.51 5.20
N ILE A 49 -5.94 -10.26 4.98
CA ILE A 49 -5.41 -8.90 4.73
C ILE A 49 -5.96 -8.38 3.40
N LEU A 50 -5.96 -9.20 2.35
CA LEU A 50 -6.53 -8.81 1.05
C LEU A 50 -8.03 -8.55 1.14
N GLU A 51 -8.78 -9.41 1.83
CA GLU A 51 -10.21 -9.21 2.08
C GLU A 51 -10.48 -7.90 2.83
N TYR A 52 -9.63 -7.57 3.79
CA TYR A 52 -9.77 -6.31 4.53
C TYR A 52 -9.44 -5.09 3.67
N LEU A 53 -8.38 -5.13 2.86
CA LEU A 53 -8.04 -4.05 1.92
C LEU A 53 -9.14 -3.85 0.87
N GLN A 54 -9.72 -4.93 0.35
CA GLN A 54 -10.88 -4.86 -0.56
C GLN A 54 -12.08 -4.22 0.15
N LEU A 55 -12.36 -4.60 1.41
CA LEU A 55 -13.42 -3.99 2.21
C LEU A 55 -13.19 -2.49 2.41
N LEU A 56 -11.95 -2.06 2.64
CA LEU A 56 -11.62 -0.63 2.72
C LEU A 56 -11.94 0.08 1.39
N ALA A 57 -11.53 -0.50 0.27
CA ALA A 57 -11.79 0.07 -1.06
C ALA A 57 -13.29 0.11 -1.40
N ASP A 58 -14.06 -0.90 -0.99
CA ASP A 58 -15.51 -0.93 -1.21
C ASP A 58 -16.27 0.12 -0.39
N ARG A 59 -15.67 0.67 0.66
CA ARG A 59 -16.35 1.56 1.63
C ARG A 59 -15.73 2.94 1.78
N SER A 60 -14.55 3.16 1.22
CA SER A 60 -13.84 4.44 1.25
C SER A 60 -13.52 4.89 -0.17
N ASP A 61 -13.79 6.14 -0.47
CA ASP A 61 -13.42 6.80 -1.73
C ASP A 61 -11.96 7.26 -1.79
N ARG A 62 -11.15 6.87 -0.79
CA ARG A 62 -9.73 7.19 -0.66
C ARG A 62 -8.80 6.06 -1.07
N ILE A 63 -9.34 4.88 -1.41
CA ILE A 63 -8.58 3.67 -1.74
C ILE A 63 -9.15 3.03 -2.99
N ASP A 64 -8.25 2.75 -3.95
CA ASP A 64 -8.48 1.81 -5.03
C ASP A 64 -7.73 0.51 -4.74
N TYR A 65 -8.34 -0.62 -5.09
CA TYR A 65 -7.78 -1.96 -4.91
C TYR A 65 -7.70 -2.68 -6.25
N GLU A 66 -6.50 -3.09 -6.64
CA GLU A 66 -6.26 -3.77 -7.90
C GLU A 66 -5.43 -5.04 -7.72
N GLN A 67 -5.88 -6.15 -8.29
CA GLN A 67 -5.07 -7.34 -8.43
C GLN A 67 -4.17 -7.21 -9.67
N ARG A 68 -2.87 -7.07 -9.47
CA ARG A 68 -1.85 -6.88 -10.52
C ARG A 68 -1.39 -8.18 -11.17
N GLY A 69 -1.70 -9.32 -10.55
CA GLY A 69 -1.31 -10.63 -11.06
C GLY A 69 -1.33 -11.70 -9.98
N PHE A 70 -0.55 -12.75 -10.22
CA PHE A 70 -0.40 -13.85 -9.29
C PHE A 70 1.08 -14.16 -9.07
N THR A 71 1.43 -14.51 -7.84
CA THR A 71 2.76 -14.97 -7.44
C THR A 71 3.12 -16.32 -8.08
N THR A 72 4.29 -16.80 -7.78
CA THR A 72 4.77 -18.10 -8.26
C THR A 72 3.87 -19.24 -7.82
N LEU A 73 3.39 -19.24 -6.57
CA LEU A 73 2.47 -20.26 -6.03
C LEU A 73 0.98 -19.93 -6.24
N GLY A 74 0.67 -18.84 -6.97
CA GLY A 74 -0.70 -18.51 -7.35
C GLY A 74 -1.45 -17.65 -6.36
N ASN A 75 -0.80 -17.05 -5.37
CA ASN A 75 -1.43 -16.06 -4.50
C ASN A 75 -1.66 -14.74 -5.27
N PRO A 76 -2.76 -14.00 -5.02
CA PRO A 76 -2.95 -12.69 -5.62
C PRO A 76 -1.83 -11.72 -5.24
N TYR A 77 -1.31 -10.98 -6.21
CA TYR A 77 -0.42 -9.85 -5.99
C TYR A 77 -1.22 -8.57 -6.18
N VAL A 78 -1.29 -7.73 -5.16
CA VAL A 78 -2.25 -6.63 -5.06
C VAL A 78 -1.54 -5.30 -4.90
N LEU A 79 -2.10 -4.28 -5.54
CA LEU A 79 -1.78 -2.88 -5.34
C LEU A 79 -3.00 -2.18 -4.74
N ALA A 80 -2.83 -1.51 -3.60
CA ALA A 80 -3.78 -0.52 -3.10
C ALA A 80 -3.23 0.88 -3.39
N THR A 81 -4.01 1.71 -4.08
CA THR A 81 -3.68 3.11 -4.37
C THR A 81 -4.48 4.00 -3.44
N ILE A 82 -3.80 4.79 -2.61
CA ILE A 82 -4.42 5.59 -1.55
C ILE A 82 -4.09 7.07 -1.75
N SER A 83 -5.11 7.90 -1.84
CA SER A 83 -4.98 9.36 -1.95
C SER A 83 -6.32 10.04 -1.63
N SER A 84 -6.40 11.38 -1.79
CA SER A 84 -7.70 12.03 -1.73
C SER A 84 -8.60 11.61 -2.89
N PRO A 85 -9.94 11.65 -2.74
CA PRO A 85 -10.88 11.32 -3.82
C PRO A 85 -10.63 12.15 -5.08
N GLU A 86 -10.24 13.41 -4.92
CA GLU A 86 -9.91 14.31 -6.01
C GLU A 86 -8.67 13.86 -6.80
N ASN A 87 -7.67 13.34 -6.11
CA ASN A 87 -6.47 12.81 -6.74
C ASN A 87 -6.74 11.49 -7.45
N LEU A 88 -7.50 10.59 -6.83
CA LEU A 88 -7.90 9.32 -7.45
C LEU A 88 -8.76 9.55 -8.70
N ALA A 89 -9.66 10.54 -8.68
CA ALA A 89 -10.48 10.89 -9.83
C ALA A 89 -9.67 11.40 -11.05
N ARG A 90 -8.44 11.88 -10.84
CA ARG A 90 -7.53 12.34 -11.91
C ARG A 90 -6.25 11.53 -12.00
N LEU A 91 -6.24 10.31 -11.49
CA LEU A 91 -5.04 9.47 -11.37
C LEU A 91 -4.31 9.29 -12.71
N ASP A 92 -5.04 9.04 -13.79
CA ASP A 92 -4.47 8.91 -15.15
C ASP A 92 -3.68 10.17 -15.56
N ARG A 93 -4.20 11.35 -15.23
CA ARG A 93 -3.52 12.61 -15.51
C ARG A 93 -2.26 12.77 -14.66
N LEU A 94 -2.29 12.37 -13.40
CA LEU A 94 -1.10 12.39 -12.52
C LEU A 94 -0.01 11.43 -13.02
N ILE A 95 -0.40 10.25 -13.50
CA ILE A 95 0.52 9.29 -14.13
C ILE A 95 1.14 9.89 -15.39
N GLU A 96 0.33 10.50 -16.27
CA GLU A 96 0.82 11.17 -17.48
C GLU A 96 1.85 12.26 -17.15
N ILE A 97 1.54 13.13 -16.19
CA ILE A 97 2.47 14.19 -15.72
C ILE A 97 3.79 13.56 -15.26
N ASN A 98 3.70 12.51 -14.49
CA ASN A 98 4.87 11.84 -13.92
C ASN A 98 5.74 11.22 -15.02
N HIS A 99 5.14 10.63 -16.05
CA HIS A 99 5.86 10.15 -17.23
C HIS A 99 6.56 11.28 -18.00
N LEU A 100 5.86 12.39 -18.22
CA LEU A 100 6.42 13.57 -18.92
C LEU A 100 7.61 14.16 -18.14
N LEU A 101 7.49 14.29 -16.82
CA LEU A 101 8.57 14.80 -15.97
C LEU A 101 9.75 13.82 -15.82
N ASN A 102 9.49 12.52 -15.89
CA ASN A 102 10.53 11.48 -15.85
C ASN A 102 11.41 11.48 -17.12
N ASP A 103 10.85 11.90 -18.27
CA ASP A 103 11.59 12.09 -19.52
C ASP A 103 11.31 13.49 -20.11
N PRO A 104 11.93 14.55 -19.59
CA PRO A 104 11.61 15.93 -19.94
C PRO A 104 12.25 16.40 -21.26
N ARG A 105 12.86 15.54 -22.05
CA ARG A 105 13.62 15.92 -23.27
C ARG A 105 12.79 16.67 -24.32
N GLY A 106 11.46 16.56 -24.29
CA GLY A 106 10.56 17.26 -25.20
C GLY A 106 9.85 18.46 -24.59
N LEU A 107 10.14 18.80 -23.32
CA LEU A 107 9.48 19.89 -22.59
C LEU A 107 10.32 21.16 -22.59
N SER A 108 9.67 22.33 -22.65
CA SER A 108 10.29 23.57 -22.24
C SER A 108 10.40 23.64 -20.72
N GLU A 109 11.32 24.48 -20.19
CA GLU A 109 11.43 24.69 -18.74
C GLU A 109 10.12 25.21 -18.14
N ALA A 110 9.41 26.09 -18.84
CA ALA A 110 8.11 26.61 -18.40
C ALA A 110 7.04 25.52 -18.33
N ASP A 111 6.96 24.64 -19.33
CA ASP A 111 6.02 23.52 -19.33
C ASP A 111 6.35 22.51 -18.22
N ALA A 112 7.63 22.19 -18.02
CA ALA A 112 8.07 21.31 -16.94
C ALA A 112 7.72 21.88 -15.56
N MET A 113 7.92 23.19 -15.34
CA MET A 113 7.53 23.86 -14.10
C MET A 113 6.02 23.86 -13.88
N GLN A 114 5.23 24.05 -14.92
CA GLN A 114 3.76 23.98 -14.84
C GLN A 114 3.31 22.56 -14.47
N LEU A 115 3.85 21.54 -15.14
CA LEU A 115 3.55 20.14 -14.83
C LEU A 115 3.94 19.76 -13.40
N ALA A 116 5.10 20.26 -12.93
CA ALA A 116 5.54 20.02 -11.55
C ALA A 116 4.63 20.68 -10.50
N GLN A 117 3.96 21.79 -10.83
CA GLN A 117 2.97 22.44 -9.96
C GLN A 117 1.60 21.73 -9.99
N GLU A 118 1.24 21.13 -11.13
CA GLU A 118 0.00 20.35 -11.27
C GLU A 118 0.13 18.95 -10.68
N GLY A 119 1.30 18.36 -10.78
CA GLY A 119 1.60 16.99 -10.38
C GLY A 119 1.67 16.83 -8.86
N ILE A 120 1.49 15.59 -8.43
CA ILE A 120 1.59 15.16 -7.04
C ILE A 120 2.57 13.97 -6.99
N PRO A 121 3.47 13.90 -5.99
CA PRO A 121 4.43 12.81 -5.88
C PRO A 121 3.75 11.47 -5.59
N PHE A 122 4.28 10.42 -6.21
CA PHE A 122 3.95 9.04 -5.92
C PHE A 122 4.94 8.46 -4.93
N TYR A 123 4.41 7.83 -3.89
CA TYR A 123 5.18 7.13 -2.86
C TYR A 123 4.87 5.64 -2.95
N PHE A 124 5.82 4.83 -3.38
CA PHE A 124 5.67 3.39 -3.50
C PHE A 124 6.18 2.70 -2.24
N LEU A 125 5.28 2.08 -1.52
CA LEU A 125 5.52 1.38 -0.26
C LEU A 125 5.20 -0.09 -0.44
N TYR A 126 6.17 -0.96 -0.22
CA TYR A 126 5.95 -2.39 -0.19
C TYR A 126 6.57 -3.04 1.05
N ALA A 127 5.95 -4.11 1.51
CA ALA A 127 6.33 -4.78 2.74
C ALA A 127 6.69 -6.24 2.49
N THR A 128 7.36 -6.84 3.45
CA THR A 128 7.55 -8.30 3.58
C THR A 128 8.14 -8.95 2.32
N ILE A 129 9.19 -8.34 1.77
CA ILE A 129 10.05 -9.01 0.78
C ILE A 129 10.75 -10.20 1.45
N HIS A 130 11.18 -10.04 2.71
CA HIS A 130 11.61 -11.13 3.58
C HIS A 130 10.43 -11.59 4.43
N SER A 131 9.96 -12.78 4.21
CA SER A 131 8.73 -13.32 4.82
C SER A 131 8.78 -13.51 6.32
N THR A 132 9.98 -13.59 6.91
CA THR A 132 10.19 -13.66 8.36
C THR A 132 10.07 -12.29 9.05
N GLU A 133 10.02 -11.20 8.30
CA GLU A 133 9.85 -9.83 8.78
C GLU A 133 8.36 -9.48 8.88
N VAL A 134 7.64 -10.25 9.67
CA VAL A 134 6.18 -10.32 9.69
C VAL A 134 5.47 -9.02 10.11
N GLY A 135 6.14 -8.15 10.88
CA GLY A 135 5.54 -6.90 11.36
C GLY A 135 5.25 -5.89 10.25
N ASN A 136 5.95 -5.98 9.13
CA ASN A 136 5.83 -5.01 8.03
C ASN A 136 4.41 -5.02 7.43
N THR A 137 3.95 -6.17 6.94
CA THR A 137 2.58 -6.30 6.39
C THR A 137 1.52 -6.04 7.46
N GLN A 138 1.74 -6.48 8.72
CA GLN A 138 0.79 -6.23 9.81
C GLN A 138 0.63 -4.72 10.04
N THR A 139 1.72 -3.95 10.02
CA THR A 139 1.67 -2.48 10.16
C THR A 139 0.85 -1.83 9.05
N LEU A 140 0.93 -2.31 7.81
CA LEU A 140 0.20 -1.74 6.69
C LEU A 140 -1.32 -1.86 6.81
N ILE A 141 -1.83 -2.83 7.59
CA ILE A 141 -3.26 -2.95 7.89
C ILE A 141 -3.74 -1.69 8.63
N ASN A 142 -3.03 -1.29 9.68
CA ASN A 142 -3.37 -0.09 10.47
C ASN A 142 -3.17 1.19 9.65
N VAL A 143 -2.10 1.27 8.84
CA VAL A 143 -1.84 2.42 7.98
C VAL A 143 -2.97 2.60 6.96
N ALA A 144 -3.37 1.55 6.25
CA ALA A 144 -4.44 1.60 5.27
C ALA A 144 -5.78 1.97 5.92
N HIS A 145 -6.12 1.35 7.07
CA HIS A 145 -7.33 1.68 7.82
C HIS A 145 -7.34 3.15 8.21
N ARG A 146 -6.24 3.65 8.79
CA ARG A 146 -6.12 5.04 9.25
C ARG A 146 -6.30 6.04 8.09
N LEU A 147 -5.63 5.80 6.96
CA LEU A 147 -5.74 6.65 5.78
C LEU A 147 -7.15 6.63 5.17
N ALA A 148 -7.82 5.47 5.22
CA ALA A 148 -9.18 5.32 4.71
C ALA A 148 -10.25 6.00 5.56
N THR A 149 -10.04 6.12 6.89
CA THR A 149 -11.12 6.46 7.83
C THR A 149 -10.89 7.75 8.62
N GLU A 150 -9.64 8.09 8.95
CA GLU A 150 -9.34 9.25 9.79
C GLU A 150 -9.55 10.58 9.04
N GLN A 151 -10.14 11.55 9.76
CA GLN A 151 -10.50 12.88 9.22
C GLN A 151 -9.64 14.00 9.86
N SER A 152 -8.46 13.66 10.40
CA SER A 152 -7.56 14.66 10.97
C SER A 152 -6.96 15.55 9.88
N PRO A 153 -6.54 16.79 10.23
CA PRO A 153 -5.86 17.68 9.28
C PRO A 153 -4.60 17.07 8.69
N ASP A 154 -3.83 16.32 9.49
CA ASP A 154 -2.58 15.69 9.05
C ASP A 154 -2.84 14.62 7.99
N ILE A 155 -3.86 13.77 8.18
CA ILE A 155 -4.24 12.75 7.18
C ILE A 155 -4.78 13.42 5.91
N THR A 156 -5.57 14.46 6.04
CA THR A 156 -6.07 15.22 4.88
C THR A 156 -4.91 15.82 4.10
N GLU A 157 -3.95 16.46 4.77
CA GLU A 157 -2.77 17.03 4.12
C GLU A 157 -1.95 15.95 3.39
N ILE A 158 -1.75 14.77 3.99
CA ILE A 158 -1.06 13.65 3.35
C ILE A 158 -1.80 13.21 2.08
N LEU A 159 -3.10 12.96 2.18
CA LEU A 159 -3.90 12.46 1.06
C LEU A 159 -4.02 13.47 -0.09
N ASP A 160 -4.06 14.76 0.21
CA ASP A 160 -4.13 15.82 -0.80
C ASP A 160 -2.81 15.99 -1.56
N ASN A 161 -1.68 15.64 -0.96
CA ASN A 161 -0.35 15.94 -1.48
C ASN A 161 0.47 14.70 -1.90
N VAL A 162 -0.05 13.48 -1.71
CA VAL A 162 0.66 12.25 -2.04
C VAL A 162 -0.30 11.21 -2.63
N VAL A 163 0.14 10.52 -3.66
CA VAL A 163 -0.45 9.24 -4.08
C VAL A 163 0.40 8.13 -3.49
N LEU A 164 -0.16 7.40 -2.54
CA LEU A 164 0.50 6.25 -1.91
C LEU A 164 0.14 4.97 -2.65
N LEU A 165 1.14 4.27 -3.15
CA LEU A 165 1.04 2.97 -3.79
C LEU A 165 1.49 1.91 -2.80
N VAL A 166 0.59 1.02 -2.38
CA VAL A 166 0.86 0.03 -1.32
C VAL A 166 0.79 -1.38 -1.89
N VAL A 167 1.89 -2.10 -1.83
CA VAL A 167 1.94 -3.56 -2.00
C VAL A 167 2.05 -4.18 -0.60
N PRO A 168 0.98 -4.82 -0.10
CA PRO A 168 0.92 -5.28 1.29
C PRO A 168 1.93 -6.39 1.60
N SER A 169 2.30 -7.17 0.59
CA SER A 169 3.38 -8.15 0.68
C SER A 169 4.05 -8.31 -0.68
N GLN A 170 5.35 -8.12 -0.71
CA GLN A 170 6.18 -8.39 -1.88
C GLN A 170 6.38 -9.90 -2.10
N ASN A 171 6.30 -10.68 -1.01
CA ASN A 171 6.43 -12.13 -1.02
C ASN A 171 5.24 -12.81 -0.33
N PRO A 172 4.05 -12.83 -0.95
CA PRO A 172 2.87 -13.48 -0.39
C PRO A 172 3.04 -14.97 -0.12
N ASP A 173 3.80 -15.67 -0.99
CA ASP A 173 4.03 -17.10 -0.91
C ASP A 173 4.80 -17.46 0.36
N GLY A 174 5.92 -16.78 0.58
CA GLY A 174 6.71 -16.97 1.78
C GLY A 174 5.99 -16.48 3.04
N GLN A 175 5.21 -15.40 2.96
CA GLN A 175 4.44 -14.91 4.09
C GLN A 175 3.43 -15.95 4.58
N ASN A 176 2.67 -16.57 3.68
CA ASN A 176 1.74 -17.63 4.04
C ASN A 176 2.48 -18.80 4.69
N LEU A 177 3.60 -19.22 4.11
CA LEU A 177 4.40 -20.33 4.63
C LEU A 177 4.92 -20.06 6.05
N VAL A 178 5.43 -18.85 6.31
CA VAL A 178 5.94 -18.47 7.64
C VAL A 178 4.82 -18.40 8.68
N ILE A 179 3.67 -17.81 8.33
CA ILE A 179 2.54 -17.70 9.25
C ILE A 179 1.94 -19.08 9.55
N ASP A 180 1.80 -19.95 8.54
CA ASP A 180 1.29 -21.30 8.74
C ASP A 180 2.23 -22.15 9.59
N HIS A 181 3.54 -22.03 9.37
CA HIS A 181 4.55 -22.67 10.21
C HIS A 181 4.46 -22.20 11.67
N TRP A 182 4.31 -20.87 11.88
CA TRP A 182 4.14 -20.32 13.24
C TRP A 182 2.94 -20.90 13.94
N TYR A 183 1.76 -20.89 13.33
CA TYR A 183 0.55 -21.43 13.97
C TYR A 183 0.59 -22.94 14.17
N ALA A 184 1.31 -23.67 13.31
CA ALA A 184 1.50 -25.12 13.50
C ALA A 184 2.47 -25.46 14.63
N THR A 185 3.43 -24.59 14.95
CA THR A 185 4.50 -24.84 15.94
C THR A 185 4.34 -24.07 17.24
N LYS A 186 3.51 -23.04 17.28
CA LYS A 186 3.22 -22.20 18.46
C LYS A 186 2.92 -23.05 19.69
N GLY A 187 3.68 -22.85 20.77
CA GLY A 187 3.54 -23.59 22.03
C GLY A 187 4.12 -25.01 22.03
N THR A 188 4.84 -25.39 21.00
CA THR A 188 5.60 -26.66 20.94
C THR A 188 7.09 -26.44 21.19
N THR A 189 7.89 -27.53 21.19
CA THR A 189 9.36 -27.45 21.25
C THR A 189 9.99 -26.82 20.00
N TYR A 190 9.22 -26.68 18.93
CA TYR A 190 9.61 -26.05 17.67
C TYR A 190 9.13 -24.60 17.56
N ASP A 191 8.55 -24.08 18.63
CA ASP A 191 8.18 -22.68 18.76
C ASP A 191 9.37 -21.77 18.42
N ARG A 192 9.12 -20.71 17.65
CA ARG A 192 10.13 -19.76 17.15
C ARG A 192 11.14 -20.30 16.14
N THR A 193 10.91 -21.47 15.58
CA THR A 193 11.64 -21.90 14.39
C THR A 193 11.04 -21.24 13.13
N TYR A 194 11.81 -21.26 12.06
CA TYR A 194 11.33 -20.82 10.75
C TYR A 194 11.20 -22.03 9.83
N PRO A 195 10.34 -21.96 8.77
CA PRO A 195 10.41 -22.95 7.72
C PRO A 195 11.79 -22.94 7.05
N ASP A 196 12.26 -24.10 6.62
CA ASP A 196 13.62 -24.28 6.09
C ASP A 196 13.94 -23.34 4.94
N LEU A 197 12.95 -23.05 4.06
CA LEU A 197 13.13 -22.19 2.92
C LEU A 197 11.79 -21.57 2.48
N TYR A 198 11.63 -20.30 2.70
CA TYR A 198 10.41 -19.57 2.29
C TYR A 198 10.41 -19.10 0.82
N HIS A 199 11.52 -19.30 0.09
CA HIS A 199 11.62 -19.19 -1.38
C HIS A 199 12.05 -20.54 -1.97
N HIS A 200 11.32 -21.61 -1.65
CA HIS A 200 11.72 -22.99 -2.01
C HIS A 200 11.76 -23.26 -3.52
N TYR A 201 11.22 -22.38 -4.34
CA TYR A 201 11.22 -22.46 -5.80
C TYR A 201 12.39 -21.72 -6.47
N THR A 202 13.25 -21.07 -5.69
CA THR A 202 14.39 -20.32 -6.22
C THR A 202 15.60 -20.41 -5.28
N GLY A 203 16.80 -20.25 -5.83
CA GLY A 203 18.04 -20.31 -5.07
C GLY A 203 18.49 -18.96 -4.46
N HIS A 204 17.70 -17.92 -4.61
CA HIS A 204 17.97 -16.57 -4.05
C HIS A 204 16.67 -15.91 -3.64
N ASP A 205 16.73 -14.95 -2.72
CA ASP A 205 15.55 -14.19 -2.28
C ASP A 205 15.20 -13.06 -3.26
N ASP A 206 13.96 -12.53 -3.17
CA ASP A 206 13.46 -11.46 -4.02
C ASP A 206 14.33 -10.20 -3.89
N ASN A 207 14.89 -9.93 -2.70
CA ASN A 207 15.76 -8.79 -2.47
C ASN A 207 17.18 -8.95 -3.05
N ARG A 208 17.44 -10.03 -3.79
CA ARG A 208 18.65 -10.24 -4.59
C ARG A 208 18.33 -10.40 -6.08
N ASP A 209 17.08 -10.13 -6.48
CA ASP A 209 16.59 -10.30 -7.85
C ASP A 209 16.44 -8.97 -8.62
N TRP A 210 16.61 -7.82 -7.97
CA TRP A 210 16.39 -6.48 -8.55
C TRP A 210 17.27 -6.13 -9.76
N PHE A 211 18.34 -6.84 -10.00
CA PHE A 211 19.20 -6.68 -11.19
C PHE A 211 18.91 -7.71 -12.29
N MET A 212 18.25 -8.82 -11.95
CA MET A 212 17.95 -9.91 -12.89
C MET A 212 16.47 -9.96 -13.29
N PHE A 213 15.56 -9.64 -12.37
CA PHE A 213 14.10 -9.73 -12.54
C PHE A 213 13.68 -11.13 -13.02
N THR A 214 14.19 -12.18 -12.40
CA THR A 214 13.89 -13.57 -12.75
C THR A 214 12.64 -14.08 -12.09
N GLN A 215 12.29 -13.57 -10.89
CA GLN A 215 11.12 -13.97 -10.14
C GLN A 215 9.88 -13.19 -10.60
N LYS A 216 8.71 -13.79 -10.46
CA LYS A 216 7.43 -13.15 -10.82
C LYS A 216 7.15 -11.92 -9.96
N GLU A 217 7.41 -12.04 -8.68
CA GLU A 217 7.13 -11.04 -7.66
C GLU A 217 7.92 -9.74 -7.93
N THR A 218 9.21 -9.87 -8.25
CA THR A 218 10.04 -8.70 -8.61
C THR A 218 9.61 -8.06 -9.95
N ARG A 219 9.10 -8.86 -10.91
CA ARG A 219 8.55 -8.31 -12.16
C ARG A 219 7.25 -7.56 -11.91
N LEU A 220 6.36 -8.06 -11.05
CA LEU A 220 5.12 -7.39 -10.70
C LEU A 220 5.39 -6.05 -10.01
N ALA A 221 6.36 -5.98 -9.08
CA ALA A 221 6.79 -4.71 -8.49
C ALA A 221 7.42 -3.77 -9.53
N LEU A 222 8.23 -4.31 -10.46
CA LEU A 222 8.81 -3.52 -11.54
C LEU A 222 7.74 -2.94 -12.46
N ASP A 223 6.66 -3.67 -12.73
CA ASP A 223 5.55 -3.19 -13.56
C ASP A 223 4.83 -2.01 -12.86
N VAL A 224 4.58 -2.09 -11.56
CA VAL A 224 4.07 -0.95 -10.76
C VAL A 224 5.04 0.23 -10.85
N HIS A 225 6.34 -0.01 -10.64
CA HIS A 225 7.34 1.06 -10.70
C HIS A 225 7.42 1.72 -12.10
N ARG A 226 7.27 0.94 -13.17
CA ARG A 226 7.30 1.46 -14.55
C ARG A 226 6.05 2.26 -14.90
N GLU A 227 4.90 1.85 -14.40
CA GLU A 227 3.63 2.51 -14.64
C GLU A 227 3.56 3.86 -13.90
N PHE A 228 3.87 3.86 -12.61
CA PHE A 228 3.67 5.04 -11.77
C PHE A 228 4.89 5.95 -11.65
N LYS A 229 6.11 5.47 -11.94
CA LYS A 229 7.36 6.24 -11.81
C LYS A 229 7.49 6.97 -10.46
N PRO A 230 7.42 6.26 -9.31
CA PRO A 230 7.36 6.89 -8.01
C PRO A 230 8.63 7.70 -7.69
N GLN A 231 8.46 8.87 -7.04
CA GLN A 231 9.58 9.69 -6.55
C GLN A 231 10.24 9.08 -5.33
N VAL A 232 9.48 8.32 -4.54
CA VAL A 232 9.98 7.61 -3.36
C VAL A 232 9.60 6.14 -3.47
N THR A 233 10.58 5.26 -3.28
CA THR A 233 10.36 3.83 -3.10
C THR A 233 10.82 3.45 -1.70
N HIS A 234 9.90 2.86 -0.93
CA HIS A 234 10.14 2.44 0.44
C HIS A 234 9.95 0.93 0.58
N ASP A 235 11.06 0.23 0.69
CA ASP A 235 11.11 -1.20 1.01
C ASP A 235 11.17 -1.37 2.53
N MET A 236 10.11 -1.92 3.11
CA MET A 236 10.02 -2.10 4.56
C MET A 236 10.71 -3.37 4.99
N HIS A 237 11.72 -3.23 5.85
CA HIS A 237 12.46 -4.32 6.47
C HIS A 237 12.34 -4.31 7.99
N GLN A 238 12.69 -5.42 8.62
CA GLN A 238 12.91 -5.53 10.06
C GLN A 238 14.33 -6.00 10.36
N MET A 239 14.91 -5.42 11.40
CA MET A 239 16.17 -5.92 11.97
C MET A 239 15.93 -7.17 12.82
N GLY A 240 17.01 -7.88 13.15
CA GLY A 240 16.96 -9.02 14.06
C GLY A 240 16.42 -8.67 15.46
N SER A 241 16.02 -9.69 16.23
CA SER A 241 15.32 -9.53 17.51
C SER A 241 16.19 -9.10 18.70
N THR A 242 17.51 -9.05 18.52
CA THR A 242 18.47 -8.81 19.61
C THR A 242 18.95 -7.37 19.76
N GLY A 243 18.44 -6.44 18.96
CA GLY A 243 18.82 -5.03 18.95
C GLY A 243 17.68 -4.13 18.48
N ALA A 244 18.04 -2.99 17.90
CA ALA A 244 17.07 -2.11 17.24
C ALA A 244 16.31 -2.87 16.14
N ARG A 245 15.00 -2.72 16.09
CA ARG A 245 14.15 -3.42 15.11
C ARG A 245 14.12 -2.73 13.75
N ILE A 246 14.31 -1.43 13.74
CA ILE A 246 14.37 -0.60 12.55
C ILE A 246 15.48 0.44 12.68
N PHE A 247 15.96 0.90 11.57
CA PHE A 247 16.71 2.14 11.45
C PHE A 247 16.25 2.88 10.19
N VAL A 248 16.44 4.19 10.19
CA VAL A 248 16.00 5.07 9.10
C VAL A 248 17.19 5.80 8.49
N PRO A 249 17.12 6.30 7.26
CA PRO A 249 18.18 7.12 6.69
C PRO A 249 18.52 8.33 7.60
N PRO A 250 19.73 8.92 7.47
CA PRO A 250 20.74 8.60 6.47
C PRO A 250 21.52 7.32 6.78
N TYR A 251 21.83 6.56 5.72
CA TYR A 251 22.69 5.39 5.83
C TYR A 251 24.17 5.82 5.93
N GLN A 252 25.01 4.90 6.43
CA GLN A 252 26.43 5.17 6.63
C GLN A 252 27.21 5.07 5.32
N ASP A 253 28.26 5.91 5.21
CA ASP A 253 29.26 5.78 4.16
C ASP A 253 30.02 4.42 4.25
N PRO A 254 30.53 3.92 3.10
CA PRO A 254 30.52 4.57 1.78
C PRO A 254 29.24 4.27 1.00
N HIS A 255 28.69 5.28 0.37
CA HIS A 255 27.61 5.11 -0.62
C HIS A 255 28.18 4.69 -1.98
N ASP A 256 27.33 4.05 -2.81
CA ASP A 256 27.67 3.76 -4.19
C ASP A 256 27.94 5.09 -4.93
N PRO A 257 29.09 5.23 -5.61
CA PRO A 257 29.48 6.48 -6.28
C PRO A 257 28.56 6.87 -7.45
N ASN A 258 27.74 5.95 -7.94
CA ASN A 258 26.75 6.22 -9.00
C ASN A 258 25.42 6.79 -8.46
N ILE A 259 25.21 6.80 -7.14
CA ILE A 259 24.02 7.43 -6.56
C ILE A 259 24.19 8.95 -6.59
N HIS A 260 23.27 9.62 -7.26
CA HIS A 260 23.31 11.09 -7.36
C HIS A 260 23.12 11.73 -5.97
N PRO A 261 23.90 12.76 -5.59
CA PRO A 261 23.84 13.38 -4.27
C PRO A 261 22.45 13.89 -3.85
N VAL A 262 21.62 14.30 -4.81
CA VAL A 262 20.22 14.73 -4.55
C VAL A 262 19.41 13.59 -3.95
N LEU A 263 19.61 12.32 -4.37
CA LEU A 263 18.90 11.17 -3.82
C LEU A 263 19.32 10.93 -2.36
N LEU A 264 20.60 11.03 -2.05
CA LEU A 264 21.11 10.89 -0.68
C LEU A 264 20.56 11.99 0.23
N SER A 265 20.50 13.24 -0.27
CA SER A 265 19.92 14.36 0.45
C SER A 265 18.41 14.14 0.72
N GLY A 266 17.65 13.70 -0.28
CA GLY A 266 16.22 13.42 -0.14
C GLY A 266 15.96 12.29 0.86
N GLN A 267 16.70 11.20 0.78
CA GLN A 267 16.65 10.10 1.75
C GLN A 267 16.91 10.60 3.18
N ALA A 268 17.98 11.42 3.37
CA ALA A 268 18.32 11.94 4.69
C ALA A 268 17.19 12.82 5.27
N GLN A 269 16.55 13.66 4.46
CA GLN A 269 15.42 14.49 4.89
C GLN A 269 14.23 13.65 5.36
N ILE A 270 13.83 12.63 4.59
CA ILE A 270 12.75 11.71 4.95
C ILE A 270 13.10 10.96 6.25
N GLY A 271 14.29 10.39 6.33
CA GLY A 271 14.72 9.63 7.51
C GLY A 271 14.80 10.48 8.78
N MET A 272 15.26 11.73 8.67
CA MET A 272 15.28 12.66 9.82
C MET A 272 13.86 13.05 10.25
N ALA A 273 12.92 13.20 9.33
CA ALA A 273 11.52 13.45 9.68
C ALA A 273 10.91 12.23 10.41
N MET A 274 11.18 11.01 9.95
CA MET A 274 10.76 9.78 10.62
C MET A 274 11.35 9.67 12.04
N ALA A 275 12.66 9.92 12.20
CA ALA A 275 13.32 9.91 13.49
C ALA A 275 12.73 10.97 14.44
N ALA A 276 12.48 12.18 13.96
CA ALA A 276 11.87 13.24 14.75
C ALA A 276 10.46 12.85 15.25
N SER A 277 9.66 12.22 14.41
CA SER A 277 8.33 11.71 14.79
C SER A 277 8.41 10.65 15.88
N LEU A 278 9.30 9.67 15.74
CA LEU A 278 9.52 8.62 16.75
C LEU A 278 9.98 9.20 18.09
N ILE A 279 10.92 10.16 18.07
CA ILE A 279 11.39 10.84 19.29
C ILE A 279 10.26 11.62 19.96
N ALA A 280 9.41 12.30 19.18
CA ALA A 280 8.26 13.02 19.73
C ALA A 280 7.25 12.10 20.44
N GLU A 281 7.17 10.83 20.01
CA GLU A 281 6.37 9.80 20.65
C GLU A 281 7.08 9.05 21.79
N GLY A 282 8.32 9.44 22.13
CA GLY A 282 9.11 8.83 23.22
C GLY A 282 9.70 7.47 22.85
N LYS A 283 9.90 7.21 21.59
CA LYS A 283 10.46 5.95 21.05
C LYS A 283 11.88 6.10 20.56
#